data_02dbf4ead36189f81e9fec5711082b2a
#
_entry.id   02dbf4ead36189f81e9fec5711082b2a
#
_cell.length_a   1.000
_cell.length_b   1.000
_cell.length_c   1.000
_cell.angle_alpha   90.00
_cell.angle_beta   90.00
_cell.angle_gamma   90.00
#
_symmetry.space_group_name_H-M   'P 1'
#
loop_
_entity.id
_entity.type
_entity.pdbx_description
1 polymer ?
#
loop_
_entity_poly.entity_id
_entity_poly.type
_entity_poly.pdbx_seq_one_letter_code
_entity_poly.pdbx_strand_id
1 'polypeptide(L)'
;MSMQERLAEFLKESSDWERKSTSIQGVFLLKLPNSKAGTWKESIAIEINPISPSTGFPTKKRGIVIRSASELEQITHILTNLKLSELAKRMDEENPSDLKNKAKSIAGDSDIIEI
;
A
#
# COMPACT_ATOMS: atom_id res chain seq x y z
N MET A 1 -1.22 -27.71 -1.28
CA MET A 1 -0.54 -26.97 -0.23
C MET A 1 -1.47 -26.00 0.43
N SER A 2 -1.36 -25.91 1.73
CA SER A 2 -2.17 -24.94 2.46
C SER A 2 -1.62 -23.55 2.27
N MET A 3 -2.42 -22.57 2.60
CA MET A 3 -1.95 -21.18 2.52
C MET A 3 -0.76 -21.00 3.44
N GLN A 4 -0.80 -21.58 4.63
CA GLN A 4 0.28 -21.43 5.59
C GLN A 4 1.59 -22.01 5.04
N GLU A 5 1.52 -23.14 4.38
CA GLU A 5 2.70 -23.74 3.80
C GLU A 5 3.28 -22.91 2.67
N ARG A 6 2.40 -22.31 1.87
CA ARG A 6 2.86 -21.48 0.77
C ARG A 6 3.50 -20.20 1.29
N LEU A 7 2.99 -19.64 2.38
CA LEU A 7 3.60 -18.45 2.97
C LEU A 7 4.97 -18.81 3.55
N ALA A 8 5.08 -19.94 4.21
CA ALA A 8 6.37 -20.33 4.76
C ALA A 8 7.40 -20.53 3.66
N GLU A 9 6.98 -21.12 2.55
CA GLU A 9 7.87 -21.33 1.43
C GLU A 9 8.31 -20.01 0.81
N PHE A 10 7.37 -19.07 0.67
CA PHE A 10 7.70 -17.76 0.13
C PHE A 10 8.70 -17.04 1.03
N LEU A 11 8.49 -17.11 2.35
CA LEU A 11 9.41 -16.47 3.28
C LEU A 11 10.80 -17.06 3.17
N LYS A 12 10.89 -18.37 3.00
CA LYS A 12 12.18 -19.04 3.00
C LYS A 12 12.93 -18.88 1.69
N GLU A 13 12.22 -18.89 0.59
CA GLU A 13 12.87 -19.02 -0.71
C GLU A 13 12.91 -17.75 -1.55
N SER A 14 12.18 -16.73 -1.17
CA SER A 14 12.12 -15.53 -2.01
C SER A 14 13.27 -14.59 -1.74
N SER A 15 13.63 -13.83 -2.75
CA SER A 15 14.68 -12.82 -2.63
C SER A 15 14.11 -11.56 -1.97
N ASP A 16 15.00 -10.72 -1.45
CA ASP A 16 14.57 -9.49 -0.82
C ASP A 16 13.78 -8.64 -1.81
N TRP A 17 12.68 -8.13 -1.34
CA TRP A 17 11.77 -7.26 -2.09
C TRP A 17 11.07 -7.96 -3.25
N GLU A 18 11.13 -9.27 -3.28
CA GLU A 18 10.41 -10.00 -4.30
C GLU A 18 8.92 -9.88 -4.06
N ARG A 19 8.16 -9.66 -5.14
CA ARG A 19 6.72 -9.50 -5.08
C ARG A 19 6.07 -10.71 -5.72
N LYS A 20 5.01 -11.20 -5.10
CA LYS A 20 4.27 -12.32 -5.65
C LYS A 20 2.79 -12.01 -5.67
N SER A 21 2.15 -12.28 -6.79
CA SER A 21 0.72 -12.04 -6.93
C SER A 21 -0.08 -13.01 -6.08
N THR A 22 -1.25 -12.59 -5.67
CA THR A 22 -2.19 -13.45 -4.96
C THR A 22 -3.45 -13.59 -5.81
N SER A 23 -4.40 -14.37 -5.33
CA SER A 23 -5.65 -14.51 -6.04
C SER A 23 -6.55 -13.29 -5.93
N ILE A 24 -6.20 -12.34 -5.08
CA ILE A 24 -6.96 -11.11 -4.97
C ILE A 24 -6.27 -10.05 -5.81
N GLN A 25 -6.97 -9.53 -6.80
CA GLN A 25 -6.37 -8.54 -7.69
C GLN A 25 -5.99 -7.30 -6.89
N GLY A 26 -4.77 -6.83 -7.08
CA GLY A 26 -4.28 -5.67 -6.36
C GLY A 26 -3.63 -5.99 -5.03
N VAL A 27 -3.59 -7.26 -4.65
CA VAL A 27 -2.97 -7.67 -3.39
C VAL A 27 -1.79 -8.58 -3.70
N PHE A 28 -0.64 -8.22 -3.18
CA PHE A 28 0.60 -8.96 -3.42
C PHE A 28 1.28 -9.32 -2.11
N LEU A 29 2.12 -10.32 -2.16
CA LEU A 29 3.02 -10.62 -1.05
C LEU A 29 4.35 -9.98 -1.38
N LEU A 30 5.03 -9.49 -0.35
CA LEU A 30 6.30 -8.82 -0.52
C LEU A 30 7.28 -9.38 0.49
N LYS A 31 8.48 -9.72 0.04
CA LYS A 31 9.49 -10.25 0.93
C LYS A 31 10.34 -9.11 1.45
N LEU A 32 10.29 -8.88 2.75
CA LEU A 32 11.07 -7.80 3.37
C LEU A 32 12.35 -8.36 3.95
N PRO A 33 13.47 -7.68 3.70
CA PRO A 33 14.75 -8.19 4.19
C PRO A 33 14.99 -7.87 5.65
N ASN A 34 16.05 -8.45 6.21
CA ASN A 34 16.50 -8.05 7.52
C ASN A 34 16.90 -6.59 7.48
N SER A 35 16.67 -5.87 8.55
CA SER A 35 17.11 -4.49 8.60
C SER A 35 18.60 -4.48 8.89
N LYS A 36 19.26 -3.42 8.45
CA LYS A 36 20.69 -3.32 8.65
C LYS A 36 21.04 -3.19 10.12
N ALA A 37 20.15 -2.63 10.89
CA ALA A 37 20.41 -2.48 12.30
C ALA A 37 20.13 -3.74 13.09
N GLY A 38 19.65 -4.78 12.42
CA GLY A 38 19.30 -6.02 13.11
C GLY A 38 18.01 -5.93 13.91
N THR A 39 17.28 -4.84 13.76
CA THR A 39 16.05 -4.66 14.49
C THR A 39 14.91 -5.50 13.93
N TRP A 40 14.93 -5.72 12.63
CA TRP A 40 13.87 -6.48 11.95
C TRP A 40 14.45 -7.70 11.30
N LYS A 41 13.75 -8.79 11.42
CA LYS A 41 14.13 -10.00 10.69
C LYS A 41 13.39 -10.02 9.39
N GLU A 42 13.86 -10.80 8.42
CA GLU A 42 13.13 -10.92 7.17
C GLU A 42 11.74 -11.40 7.45
N SER A 43 10.82 -10.93 6.69
CA SER A 43 9.40 -11.18 6.94
C SER A 43 8.60 -11.03 5.67
N ILE A 44 7.33 -11.37 5.76
CA ILE A 44 6.40 -11.21 4.66
C ILE A 44 5.51 -10.01 4.98
N ALA A 45 5.25 -9.21 3.98
CA ALA A 45 4.28 -8.13 4.12
C ALA A 45 3.24 -8.27 3.03
N ILE A 46 2.12 -7.62 3.21
CA ILE A 46 1.09 -7.53 2.19
C ILE A 46 1.26 -6.18 1.52
N GLU A 47 1.22 -6.16 0.20
CA GLU A 47 1.22 -4.89 -0.53
C GLU A 47 -0.12 -4.73 -1.21
N ILE A 48 -0.75 -3.59 -1.02
CA ILE A 48 -2.01 -3.28 -1.70
C ILE A 48 -1.71 -2.24 -2.75
N ASN A 49 -1.90 -2.60 -4.00
CA ASN A 49 -1.51 -1.76 -5.12
C ASN A 49 -2.54 -1.96 -6.24
N PRO A 50 -3.49 -1.05 -6.36
CA PRO A 50 -4.56 -1.22 -7.35
C PRO A 50 -4.02 -1.43 -8.75
N ILE A 51 -4.71 -2.26 -9.50
CA ILE A 51 -4.31 -2.57 -10.87
C ILE A 51 -5.01 -1.59 -11.80
N SER A 52 -4.25 -1.01 -12.70
CA SER A 52 -4.82 -0.08 -13.67
C SER A 52 -5.66 -0.83 -14.70
N PRO A 53 -6.89 -0.43 -14.91
CA PRO A 53 -7.73 -1.11 -15.90
C PRO A 53 -7.18 -0.98 -17.32
N SER A 54 -6.44 0.07 -17.60
CA SER A 54 -5.95 0.28 -18.96
C SER A 54 -4.66 -0.46 -19.24
N THR A 55 -3.82 -0.68 -18.25
CA THR A 55 -2.55 -1.35 -18.49
C THR A 55 -2.49 -2.78 -17.96
N GLY A 56 -3.33 -3.10 -16.98
CA GLY A 56 -3.26 -4.41 -16.35
C GLY A 56 -2.14 -4.55 -15.35
N PHE A 57 -1.45 -3.46 -15.05
CA PHE A 57 -0.35 -3.47 -14.09
C PHE A 57 -0.66 -2.58 -12.91
N PRO A 58 0.07 -2.75 -11.80
CA PRO A 58 -0.14 -1.90 -10.64
C PRO A 58 0.03 -0.43 -10.98
N THR A 59 -0.81 0.41 -10.38
CA THR A 59 -0.76 1.84 -10.67
C THR A 59 0.40 2.53 -10.01
N LYS A 60 0.95 1.94 -8.96
CA LYS A 60 2.04 2.55 -8.24
C LYS A 60 3.25 1.66 -8.27
N LYS A 61 4.42 2.28 -8.23
CA LYS A 61 5.64 1.51 -8.18
C LYS A 61 5.66 0.70 -6.87
N ARG A 62 5.21 1.29 -5.78
CA ARG A 62 5.10 0.62 -4.52
C ARG A 62 3.78 1.02 -3.88
N GLY A 63 2.99 0.07 -3.48
CA GLY A 63 1.70 0.35 -2.89
C GLY A 63 1.78 0.49 -1.39
N ILE A 64 0.65 0.27 -0.73
CA ILE A 64 0.59 0.33 0.72
C ILE A 64 1.14 -0.97 1.26
N VAL A 65 2.14 -0.88 2.12
CA VAL A 65 2.78 -2.07 2.70
C VAL A 65 2.25 -2.28 4.11
N ILE A 66 1.69 -3.46 4.36
CA ILE A 66 1.09 -3.80 5.64
C ILE A 66 1.88 -4.94 6.23
N ARG A 67 2.40 -4.74 7.44
CA ARG A 67 3.35 -5.66 8.03
C ARG A 67 2.75 -6.60 9.07
N SER A 68 1.52 -6.39 9.49
CA SER A 68 0.91 -7.23 10.50
C SER A 68 -0.60 -7.20 10.38
N ALA A 69 -1.25 -8.19 10.98
CA ALA A 69 -2.70 -8.22 11.01
C ALA A 69 -3.25 -7.02 11.77
N SER A 70 -2.56 -6.60 12.82
CA SER A 70 -2.98 -5.45 13.59
C SER A 70 -2.94 -4.19 12.74
N GLU A 71 -1.90 -4.04 11.93
CA GLU A 71 -1.79 -2.87 11.07
C GLU A 71 -2.89 -2.91 10.01
N LEU A 72 -3.22 -4.08 9.50
CA LEU A 72 -4.29 -4.20 8.53
C LEU A 72 -5.62 -3.75 9.14
N GLU A 73 -5.88 -4.12 10.39
CA GLU A 73 -7.10 -3.68 11.05
C GLU A 73 -7.15 -2.18 11.19
N GLN A 74 -6.04 -1.58 11.56
CA GLN A 74 -5.98 -0.13 11.71
C GLN A 74 -6.23 0.57 10.38
N ILE A 75 -5.63 0.08 9.31
CA ILE A 75 -5.82 0.67 8.00
C ILE A 75 -7.25 0.49 7.53
N THR A 76 -7.82 -0.69 7.77
CA THR A 76 -9.19 -0.95 7.39
C THR A 76 -10.13 0.02 8.09
N HIS A 77 -9.87 0.27 9.37
CA HIS A 77 -10.70 1.18 10.14
C HIS A 77 -10.65 2.59 9.54
N ILE A 78 -9.47 3.03 9.14
CA ILE A 78 -9.32 4.32 8.50
C ILE A 78 -10.07 4.35 7.17
N LEU A 79 -9.89 3.32 6.36
CA LEU A 79 -10.46 3.29 5.02
C LEU A 79 -11.99 3.22 5.01
N THR A 80 -12.58 2.74 6.09
CA THR A 80 -14.02 2.64 6.14
C THR A 80 -14.68 3.89 6.73
N ASN A 81 -13.89 4.90 7.04
CA ASN A 81 -14.46 6.14 7.53
C ASN A 81 -15.11 6.86 6.34
N LEU A 82 -16.39 7.14 6.46
CA LEU A 82 -17.12 7.74 5.35
C LEU A 82 -16.59 9.11 4.96
N LYS A 83 -16.01 9.82 5.90
CA LYS A 83 -15.45 11.13 5.58
C LYS A 83 -14.24 11.03 4.67
N LEU A 84 -13.57 9.90 4.65
CA LEU A 84 -12.44 9.73 3.75
C LEU A 84 -12.92 9.72 2.30
N SER A 85 -14.04 9.06 2.03
CA SER A 85 -14.60 9.04 0.70
C SER A 85 -15.05 10.44 0.28
N GLU A 86 -15.62 11.18 1.22
CA GLU A 86 -16.03 12.55 0.94
C GLU A 86 -14.82 13.41 0.64
N LEU A 87 -13.76 13.23 1.40
CA LEU A 87 -12.52 13.98 1.18
C LEU A 87 -11.98 13.71 -0.21
N ALA A 88 -12.00 12.44 -0.63
CA ALA A 88 -11.48 12.09 -1.94
C ALA A 88 -12.28 12.76 -3.06
N LYS A 89 -13.60 12.83 -2.89
CA LYS A 89 -14.43 13.49 -3.90
C LYS A 89 -14.15 14.98 -3.97
N ARG A 90 -13.97 15.60 -2.81
CA ARG A 90 -13.66 17.02 -2.81
C ARG A 90 -12.28 17.27 -3.39
N MET A 91 -11.35 16.38 -3.13
CA MET A 91 -10.02 16.49 -3.69
C MET A 91 -10.08 16.47 -5.22
N ASP A 92 -10.88 15.57 -5.77
CA ASP A 92 -11.02 15.48 -7.21
C ASP A 92 -11.60 16.76 -7.79
N GLU A 93 -12.50 17.42 -7.06
CA GLU A 93 -13.08 18.67 -7.53
C GLU A 93 -12.07 19.81 -7.56
N GLU A 94 -11.12 19.80 -6.62
CA GLU A 94 -10.15 20.86 -6.55
C GLU A 94 -8.92 20.63 -7.41
N ASN A 95 -8.61 19.38 -7.70
CA ASN A 95 -7.43 19.10 -8.50
C ASN A 95 -7.71 19.42 -9.96
N PRO A 96 -6.74 20.01 -10.66
CA PRO A 96 -6.95 20.30 -12.07
C PRO A 96 -6.96 18.99 -12.85
N SER A 97 -7.74 18.98 -13.90
CA SER A 97 -7.78 17.79 -14.72
C SER A 97 -6.49 17.62 -15.49
N ASP A 98 -5.69 18.70 -15.59
CA ASP A 98 -4.44 18.62 -16.29
C ASP A 98 -3.37 18.33 -15.24
N LEU A 99 -2.79 17.19 -15.28
CA LEU A 99 -1.86 16.80 -14.26
C LEU A 99 -0.53 17.53 -14.30
N LYS A 100 -0.32 18.34 -15.32
CA LYS A 100 0.91 19.05 -15.34
C LYS A 100 0.98 20.08 -14.27
N ASN A 101 -0.14 20.47 -13.76
CA ASN A 101 -0.08 21.45 -12.74
C ASN A 101 0.20 20.80 -11.48
N LYS A 102 1.37 20.46 -11.26
CA LYS A 102 1.66 19.94 -10.07
C LYS A 102 1.49 20.89 -9.00
N ALA A 103 1.00 20.49 -8.00
CA ALA A 103 0.79 21.28 -6.87
C ALA A 103 2.03 21.75 -6.33
N LYS A 104 2.10 22.96 -5.91
CA LYS A 104 3.26 23.40 -5.38
C LYS A 104 3.28 22.91 -4.03
N SER A 105 4.35 22.62 -3.55
CA SER A 105 4.48 22.09 -2.26
C SER A 105 4.06 23.10 -1.27
N ILE A 106 3.30 22.69 -0.36
CA ILE A 106 2.82 23.56 0.64
C ILE A 106 3.81 23.59 1.73
N ALA A 107 4.16 24.69 2.17
CA ALA A 107 5.07 24.77 3.24
C ALA A 107 4.46 23.98 4.37
N GLY A 108 5.17 23.13 4.90
CA GLY A 108 4.63 22.24 5.86
C GLY A 108 4.07 22.91 7.06
N ASP A 109 2.98 23.56 6.91
CA ASP A 109 2.45 24.19 8.05
C ASP A 109 1.78 23.13 8.86
N SER A 110 1.44 23.46 10.01
CA SER A 110 0.90 22.50 10.93
C SER A 110 -0.61 22.53 10.99
N ASP A 111 -1.22 23.20 10.07
CA ASP A 111 -2.66 23.28 10.11
C ASP A 111 -3.28 21.96 9.74
N ILE A 112 -4.38 21.68 10.38
CA ILE A 112 -5.10 20.46 10.11
C ILE A 112 -6.36 20.80 9.35
N ILE A 113 -6.60 20.09 8.27
CA ILE A 113 -7.81 20.29 7.51
C ILE A 113 -8.92 19.49 8.12
N GLU A 114 -9.96 20.16 8.48
CA GLU A 114 -11.09 19.50 9.10
C GLU A 114 -11.92 18.80 8.03
N ILE A 115 -12.21 17.57 8.21
CA ILE A 115 -13.00 16.81 7.21
C ILE A 115 -14.17 16.07 7.83
#